data_4a1664fe060a7c5eb6f1d82cb3c90552
#
_entry.id   4a1664fe060a7c5eb6f1d82cb3c90552
#
_cell.length_a   1.000
_cell.length_b   1.000
_cell.length_c   1.000
_cell.angle_alpha   90.00
_cell.angle_beta   90.00
_cell.angle_gamma   90.00
#
_symmetry.space_group_name_H-M   'P 1'
#
loop_
_entity.id
_entity.type
_entity.pdbx_description
1 polymer ?
#
loop_
_entity_poly.entity_id
_entity_poly.type
_entity_poly.pdbx_seq_one_letter_code
_entity_poly.pdbx_strand_id
1 'polypeptide(L)'
;ILGSFPLIIKPNRGGTGNGVHLIASKLDLEQHIKSVSYQAPIDGVSLLQEYIKAPNQEIIRTEFIGGKFMYAVQVDTRDGFELCPADVCQVEGGEVKRTEKFKILPPSQQPSAELLVKCENVLAANGIEVAAIEFVYNAAGQPFAYDLNTNTNYNDDAEQQAGIYGMQRLAHFLGQQLSSLKNIVSV
;
A
#
# COMPACT_ATOMS: atom_id res chain seq x y z
N ILE A 1 -1.01 1.99 -23.41
CA ILE A 1 0.35 2.30 -23.86
C ILE A 1 0.88 3.34 -22.90
N LEU A 2 2.00 3.07 -22.24
CA LEU A 2 2.66 4.00 -21.33
C LEU A 2 3.12 5.23 -22.11
N GLY A 3 2.80 6.43 -21.59
CA GLY A 3 2.97 7.67 -22.37
C GLY A 3 4.41 8.14 -22.49
N SER A 4 5.15 8.27 -21.39
CA SER A 4 6.50 8.84 -21.38
C SER A 4 7.26 8.49 -20.12
N PHE A 5 8.58 8.60 -20.18
CA PHE A 5 9.43 8.55 -19.00
C PHE A 5 9.31 9.83 -18.16
N PRO A 6 9.56 9.75 -16.84
CA PRO A 6 10.02 8.57 -16.10
C PRO A 6 8.91 7.55 -15.83
N LEU A 7 9.30 6.28 -15.63
CA LEU A 7 8.44 5.16 -15.27
C LEU A 7 8.91 4.53 -13.95
N ILE A 8 8.02 3.82 -13.30
CA ILE A 8 8.37 2.89 -12.22
C ILE A 8 8.37 1.48 -12.79
N ILE A 9 9.45 0.72 -12.56
CA ILE A 9 9.46 -0.74 -12.68
C ILE A 9 9.35 -1.35 -11.30
N LYS A 10 8.49 -2.35 -11.15
CA LYS A 10 8.34 -3.08 -9.89
C LYS A 10 7.96 -4.54 -10.13
N PRO A 11 8.26 -5.47 -9.18
CA PRO A 11 7.71 -6.81 -9.20
C PRO A 11 6.18 -6.77 -9.14
N ASN A 12 5.50 -7.68 -9.86
CA ASN A 12 4.06 -7.87 -9.72
C ASN A 12 3.69 -8.39 -8.30
N ARG A 13 4.56 -9.21 -7.73
CA ARG A 13 4.46 -9.70 -6.35
C ARG A 13 5.70 -9.30 -5.56
N GLY A 14 5.50 -8.64 -4.46
CA GLY A 14 6.58 -8.16 -3.61
C GLY A 14 6.04 -7.45 -2.38
N GLY A 15 6.92 -6.81 -1.64
CA GLY A 15 6.56 -6.01 -0.48
C GLY A 15 7.72 -5.11 -0.06
N THR A 16 7.46 -4.18 0.85
CA THR A 16 8.46 -3.26 1.45
C THR A 16 9.19 -2.33 0.46
N GLY A 17 8.71 -2.20 -0.79
CA GLY A 17 9.40 -1.42 -1.83
C GLY A 17 10.59 -2.13 -2.48
N ASN A 18 10.86 -3.38 -2.13
CA ASN A 18 11.98 -4.11 -2.71
C ASN A 18 11.77 -4.36 -4.21
N GLY A 19 12.80 -4.04 -5.02
CA GLY A 19 12.74 -4.17 -6.48
C GLY A 19 11.95 -3.07 -7.19
N VAL A 20 11.56 -2.00 -6.47
CA VAL A 20 10.93 -0.81 -7.06
C VAL A 20 12.01 0.18 -7.49
N HIS A 21 12.04 0.53 -8.78
CA HIS A 21 13.03 1.46 -9.33
C HIS A 21 12.37 2.52 -10.22
N LEU A 22 12.89 3.75 -10.10
CA LEU A 22 12.56 4.84 -11.02
C LEU A 22 13.43 4.72 -12.28
N ILE A 23 12.80 4.64 -13.43
CA ILE A 23 13.43 4.51 -14.75
C ILE A 23 13.28 5.82 -15.50
N ALA A 24 14.38 6.52 -15.71
CA ALA A 24 14.38 7.86 -16.30
C ALA A 24 14.28 7.86 -17.84
N SER A 25 14.69 6.78 -18.50
CA SER A 25 14.73 6.68 -19.96
C SER A 25 14.68 5.23 -20.44
N LYS A 26 14.49 5.04 -21.75
CA LYS A 26 14.58 3.72 -22.40
C LYS A 26 15.95 3.09 -22.21
N LEU A 27 17.03 3.86 -22.30
CA LEU A 27 18.38 3.37 -22.10
C LEU A 27 18.58 2.89 -20.67
N ASP A 28 18.05 3.64 -19.69
CA ASP A 28 18.10 3.26 -18.29
C ASP A 28 17.35 1.94 -18.04
N LEU A 29 16.16 1.76 -18.63
CA LEU A 29 15.42 0.49 -18.58
C LEU A 29 16.24 -0.67 -19.14
N GLU A 30 16.88 -0.49 -20.31
CA GLU A 30 17.70 -1.51 -20.92
C GLU A 30 18.92 -1.88 -20.07
N GLN A 31 19.55 -0.88 -19.45
CA GLN A 31 20.68 -1.09 -18.54
C GLN A 31 20.23 -1.80 -17.26
N HIS A 32 19.08 -1.41 -16.68
CA HIS A 32 18.53 -2.03 -15.49
C HIS A 32 18.27 -3.53 -15.71
N ILE A 33 17.57 -3.90 -16.79
CA ILE A 33 17.22 -5.30 -17.09
C ILE A 33 18.45 -6.16 -17.40
N LYS A 34 19.49 -5.57 -18.00
CA LYS A 34 20.76 -6.26 -18.33
C LYS A 34 21.77 -6.26 -17.18
N SER A 35 21.46 -5.55 -16.08
CA SER A 35 22.37 -5.44 -14.93
C SER A 35 22.56 -6.80 -14.25
N VAL A 36 23.78 -7.06 -13.79
CA VAL A 36 24.11 -8.24 -12.98
C VAL A 36 23.33 -8.26 -11.64
N SER A 37 22.91 -7.09 -11.17
CA SER A 37 22.12 -6.92 -9.94
C SER A 37 20.61 -7.08 -10.18
N TYR A 38 20.16 -7.23 -11.44
CA TYR A 38 18.75 -7.44 -11.71
C TYR A 38 18.27 -8.78 -11.15
N GLN A 39 17.30 -8.71 -10.26
CA GLN A 39 16.62 -9.89 -9.72
C GLN A 39 15.26 -10.02 -10.40
N ALA A 40 15.07 -11.12 -11.13
CA ALA A 40 13.78 -11.41 -11.73
C ALA A 40 12.72 -11.58 -10.62
N PRO A 41 11.50 -11.04 -10.80
CA PRO A 41 10.41 -11.28 -9.87
C PRO A 41 10.11 -12.76 -9.68
N ILE A 42 9.60 -13.15 -8.52
CA ILE A 42 9.32 -14.56 -8.16
C ILE A 42 8.33 -15.23 -9.11
N ASP A 43 7.42 -14.46 -9.69
CA ASP A 43 6.44 -14.93 -10.68
C ASP A 43 6.85 -14.64 -12.14
N GLY A 44 8.05 -14.08 -12.34
CA GLY A 44 8.58 -13.71 -13.66
C GLY A 44 7.91 -12.46 -14.26
N VAL A 45 7.06 -11.74 -13.51
CA VAL A 45 6.30 -10.60 -14.01
C VAL A 45 6.77 -9.31 -13.37
N SER A 46 7.24 -8.37 -14.19
CA SER A 46 7.49 -6.97 -13.80
C SER A 46 6.39 -6.07 -14.34
N LEU A 47 5.96 -5.13 -13.54
CA LEU A 47 5.04 -4.08 -13.92
C LEU A 47 5.82 -2.82 -14.28
N LEU A 48 5.42 -2.17 -15.38
CA LEU A 48 5.85 -0.82 -15.71
C LEU A 48 4.66 0.11 -15.49
N GLN A 49 4.83 1.10 -14.64
CA GLN A 49 3.81 2.08 -14.30
C GLN A 49 4.30 3.49 -14.60
N GLU A 50 3.39 4.38 -14.96
CA GLU A 50 3.69 5.80 -15.07
C GLU A 50 4.11 6.34 -13.70
N TYR A 51 5.20 7.13 -13.68
CA TYR A 51 5.62 7.79 -12.44
C TYR A 51 4.76 9.04 -12.20
N ILE A 52 3.98 9.00 -11.14
CA ILE A 52 3.18 10.14 -10.68
C ILE A 52 3.95 10.83 -9.55
N LYS A 53 4.37 12.08 -9.80
CA LYS A 53 5.07 12.87 -8.76
C LYS A 53 4.07 13.43 -7.76
N ALA A 54 4.15 12.96 -6.51
CA ALA A 54 3.41 13.53 -5.40
C ALA A 54 4.03 14.90 -5.00
N PRO A 55 3.27 16.01 -4.94
CA PRO A 55 3.80 17.33 -4.59
C PRO A 55 4.48 17.36 -3.22
N ASN A 56 3.92 16.65 -2.24
CA ASN A 56 4.37 16.63 -0.85
C ASN A 56 5.27 15.43 -0.53
N GLN A 57 5.64 14.63 -1.53
CA GLN A 57 6.39 13.37 -1.32
C GLN A 57 5.72 12.48 -0.26
N GLU A 58 4.43 12.27 -0.42
CA GLU A 58 3.62 11.43 0.46
C GLU A 58 2.66 10.58 -0.36
N ILE A 59 2.27 9.44 0.20
CA ILE A 59 1.22 8.57 -0.33
C ILE A 59 0.12 8.40 0.70
N ILE A 60 -1.05 7.99 0.23
CA ILE A 60 -2.16 7.63 1.10
C ILE A 60 -2.42 6.12 0.95
N ARG A 61 -2.37 5.43 2.06
CA ARG A 61 -2.69 4.02 2.18
C ARG A 61 -4.03 3.87 2.87
N THR A 62 -4.97 3.18 2.24
CA THR A 62 -6.32 2.91 2.78
C THR A 62 -6.42 1.46 3.21
N GLU A 63 -6.88 1.22 4.45
CA GLU A 63 -6.99 -0.11 5.03
C GLU A 63 -8.44 -0.58 5.03
N PHE A 64 -8.64 -1.86 4.68
CA PHE A 64 -9.95 -2.50 4.58
C PHE A 64 -9.97 -3.83 5.34
N ILE A 65 -11.04 -4.07 6.11
CA ILE A 65 -11.32 -5.34 6.79
C ILE A 65 -12.79 -5.71 6.54
N GLY A 66 -13.04 -6.95 6.14
CA GLY A 66 -14.35 -7.41 5.72
C GLY A 66 -14.84 -6.69 4.46
N GLY A 67 -13.92 -6.28 3.58
CA GLY A 67 -14.22 -5.50 2.37
C GLY A 67 -14.70 -4.08 2.65
N LYS A 68 -14.58 -3.60 3.91
CA LYS A 68 -15.03 -2.28 4.34
C LYS A 68 -13.87 -1.41 4.78
N PHE A 69 -13.94 -0.13 4.40
CA PHE A 69 -12.96 0.87 4.79
C PHE A 69 -12.86 1.00 6.32
N MET A 70 -11.63 1.04 6.82
CA MET A 70 -11.34 1.18 8.24
C MET A 70 -10.72 2.55 8.56
N TYR A 71 -9.57 2.85 7.97
CA TYR A 71 -8.90 4.16 8.06
C TYR A 71 -7.93 4.37 6.89
N ALA A 72 -7.46 5.59 6.74
CA ALA A 72 -6.39 5.93 5.81
C ALA A 72 -5.15 6.43 6.57
N VAL A 73 -3.98 6.04 6.08
CA VAL A 73 -2.66 6.43 6.61
C VAL A 73 -1.95 7.28 5.56
N GLN A 74 -1.50 8.45 5.96
CA GLN A 74 -0.53 9.24 5.21
C GLN A 74 0.87 8.70 5.52
N VAL A 75 1.64 8.43 4.48
CA VAL A 75 3.00 7.91 4.58
C VAL A 75 3.96 8.87 3.90
N ASP A 76 4.96 9.33 4.64
CA ASP A 76 6.06 10.16 4.12
C ASP A 76 7.02 9.29 3.28
N THR A 77 7.29 9.73 2.04
CA THR A 77 8.14 9.01 1.08
C THR A 77 9.44 9.74 0.77
N ARG A 78 9.82 10.74 1.58
CA ARG A 78 11.05 11.53 1.35
C ARG A 78 12.32 10.67 1.39
N ASP A 79 12.30 9.58 2.17
CA ASP A 79 13.42 8.66 2.32
C ASP A 79 13.45 7.53 1.27
N GLY A 80 12.56 7.57 0.26
CA GLY A 80 12.49 6.59 -0.83
C GLY A 80 11.25 5.71 -0.81
N PHE A 81 11.30 4.61 -1.61
CA PHE A 81 10.16 3.72 -1.83
C PHE A 81 10.02 2.59 -0.80
N GLU A 82 10.92 2.49 0.17
CA GLU A 82 10.82 1.49 1.23
C GLU A 82 9.76 1.90 2.25
N LEU A 83 8.58 1.34 2.11
CA LEU A 83 7.37 1.70 2.87
C LEU A 83 6.93 0.56 3.79
N CYS A 84 7.84 0.01 4.59
CA CYS A 84 7.48 -1.03 5.57
C CYS A 84 6.84 -0.39 6.81
N PRO A 85 5.56 -0.64 7.10
CA PRO A 85 4.92 -0.14 8.32
C PRO A 85 5.32 -0.89 9.59
N ALA A 86 5.89 -2.10 9.47
CA ALA A 86 6.28 -2.91 10.62
C ALA A 86 7.63 -2.48 11.20
N ASP A 87 7.75 -2.52 12.53
CA ASP A 87 8.95 -2.14 13.30
C ASP A 87 10.22 -2.94 12.98
N VAL A 88 10.12 -3.97 12.13
CA VAL A 88 11.20 -4.90 11.81
C VAL A 88 12.16 -4.37 10.75
N CYS A 89 11.80 -3.31 10.03
CA CYS A 89 12.68 -2.69 9.03
C CYS A 89 13.69 -1.76 9.72
N GLN A 90 14.62 -2.33 10.49
CA GLN A 90 15.75 -1.58 11.03
C GLN A 90 16.80 -1.40 9.94
N VAL A 91 16.92 -0.19 9.42
CA VAL A 91 18.15 0.24 8.76
C VAL A 91 19.12 0.67 9.88
N GLU A 92 20.23 -0.05 10.00
CA GLU A 92 21.31 0.33 10.92
C GLU A 92 21.77 1.75 10.58
N GLY A 93 21.63 2.69 11.53
CA GLY A 93 22.37 3.94 11.50
C GLY A 93 21.62 5.26 11.42
N GLY A 94 20.39 5.40 11.89
CA GLY A 94 19.78 6.72 12.05
C GLY A 94 18.53 6.71 12.93
N GLU A 95 18.54 7.48 14.02
CA GLU A 95 17.34 7.80 14.80
C GLU A 95 16.41 8.71 13.99
N VAL A 96 15.70 8.17 13.01
CA VAL A 96 14.52 8.85 12.45
C VAL A 96 13.37 8.56 13.41
N LYS A 97 12.78 9.60 13.99
CA LYS A 97 11.59 9.49 14.83
C LYS A 97 10.47 8.83 14.00
N ARG A 98 10.26 7.53 14.19
CA ARG A 98 9.31 6.67 13.45
C ARG A 98 7.86 7.17 13.49
N THR A 99 7.50 7.93 14.50
CA THR A 99 6.17 8.50 14.72
C THR A 99 5.75 9.56 13.69
N GLU A 100 6.70 10.09 12.91
CA GLU A 100 6.41 11.12 11.90
C GLU A 100 6.18 10.55 10.49
N LYS A 101 6.63 9.31 10.22
CA LYS A 101 6.52 8.70 8.89
C LYS A 101 5.10 8.22 8.56
N PHE A 102 4.37 7.74 9.55
CA PHE A 102 3.01 7.20 9.41
C PHE A 102 2.03 8.00 10.25
N LYS A 103 0.97 8.51 9.63
CA LYS A 103 -0.07 9.28 10.31
C LYS A 103 -1.45 8.81 9.87
N ILE A 104 -2.27 8.32 10.80
CA ILE A 104 -3.68 8.04 10.50
C ILE A 104 -4.40 9.37 10.28
N LEU A 105 -5.07 9.48 9.14
CA LEU A 105 -5.78 10.69 8.75
C LEU A 105 -7.10 10.83 9.54
N PRO A 106 -7.37 12.03 10.08
CA PRO A 106 -8.67 12.32 10.69
C PRO A 106 -9.79 12.28 9.64
N PRO A 107 -11.05 12.09 10.03
CA PRO A 107 -12.18 11.95 9.09
C PRO A 107 -12.27 13.05 8.03
N SER A 108 -11.86 14.27 8.36
CA SER A 108 -11.87 15.43 7.43
C SER A 108 -10.79 15.40 6.34
N GLN A 109 -9.78 14.55 6.49
CA GLN A 109 -8.64 14.42 5.57
C GLN A 109 -8.60 13.05 4.87
N GLN A 110 -9.56 12.18 5.14
CA GLN A 110 -9.67 10.88 4.49
C GLN A 110 -10.01 11.03 3.00
N PRO A 111 -9.71 10.04 2.16
CA PRO A 111 -10.15 10.00 0.77
C PRO A 111 -11.68 10.18 0.65
N SER A 112 -12.12 10.70 -0.50
CA SER A 112 -13.55 10.95 -0.72
C SER A 112 -14.38 9.67 -0.59
N ALA A 113 -15.61 9.79 -0.12
CA ALA A 113 -16.55 8.66 -0.02
C ALA A 113 -16.72 7.94 -1.37
N GLU A 114 -16.73 8.70 -2.48
CA GLU A 114 -16.81 8.11 -3.83
C GLU A 114 -15.61 7.21 -4.15
N LEU A 115 -14.38 7.63 -3.80
CA LEU A 115 -13.18 6.82 -4.01
C LEU A 115 -13.22 5.58 -3.12
N LEU A 116 -13.61 5.71 -1.85
CA LEU A 116 -13.71 4.58 -0.93
C LEU A 116 -14.73 3.54 -1.40
N VAL A 117 -15.89 3.97 -1.91
CA VAL A 117 -16.90 3.06 -2.50
C VAL A 117 -16.33 2.34 -3.73
N LYS A 118 -15.56 3.02 -4.59
CA LYS A 118 -14.88 2.36 -5.72
C LYS A 118 -13.91 1.28 -5.25
N CYS A 119 -13.14 1.56 -4.20
CA CYS A 119 -12.23 0.57 -3.59
C CYS A 119 -13.00 -0.64 -3.06
N GLU A 120 -14.04 -0.42 -2.27
CA GLU A 120 -14.88 -1.51 -1.73
C GLU A 120 -15.50 -2.38 -2.86
N ASN A 121 -15.95 -1.75 -3.94
CA ASN A 121 -16.48 -2.46 -5.11
C ASN A 121 -15.41 -3.33 -5.81
N VAL A 122 -14.18 -2.82 -5.95
CA VAL A 122 -13.06 -3.59 -6.52
C VAL A 122 -12.73 -4.79 -5.63
N LEU A 123 -12.66 -4.59 -4.31
CA LEU A 123 -12.41 -5.66 -3.36
C LEU A 123 -13.49 -6.73 -3.41
N ALA A 124 -14.77 -6.33 -3.39
CA ALA A 124 -15.92 -7.23 -3.47
C ALA A 124 -15.94 -8.03 -4.78
N ALA A 125 -15.68 -7.38 -5.93
CA ALA A 125 -15.64 -8.02 -7.23
C ALA A 125 -14.54 -9.09 -7.36
N ASN A 126 -13.50 -9.01 -6.53
CA ASN A 126 -12.36 -9.94 -6.51
C ASN A 126 -12.35 -10.88 -5.30
N GLY A 127 -13.39 -10.86 -4.44
CA GLY A 127 -13.48 -11.70 -3.25
C GLY A 127 -12.39 -11.38 -2.21
N ILE A 128 -11.94 -10.13 -2.14
CA ILE A 128 -10.89 -9.68 -1.23
C ILE A 128 -11.54 -9.03 -0.01
N GLU A 129 -11.33 -9.61 1.16
CA GLU A 129 -11.94 -9.13 2.41
C GLU A 129 -10.98 -8.32 3.27
N VAL A 130 -9.67 -8.57 3.16
CA VAL A 130 -8.64 -7.83 3.90
C VAL A 130 -7.59 -7.33 2.93
N ALA A 131 -7.39 -6.02 2.88
CA ALA A 131 -6.40 -5.42 1.99
C ALA A 131 -6.05 -3.98 2.41
N ALA A 132 -4.89 -3.52 1.91
CA ALA A 132 -4.59 -2.10 1.76
C ALA A 132 -4.55 -1.73 0.28
N ILE A 133 -5.04 -0.54 -0.07
CA ILE A 133 -4.88 0.06 -1.39
C ILE A 133 -4.10 1.37 -1.23
N GLU A 134 -3.05 1.51 -2.04
CA GLU A 134 -2.15 2.66 -1.96
C GLU A 134 -2.36 3.61 -3.13
N PHE A 135 -2.41 4.90 -2.80
CA PHE A 135 -2.66 5.99 -3.74
C PHE A 135 -1.54 7.02 -3.71
N VAL A 136 -1.14 7.47 -4.88
CA VAL A 136 -0.40 8.71 -5.08
C VAL A 136 -1.34 9.76 -5.64
N TYR A 137 -1.24 11.00 -5.15
CA TYR A 137 -2.01 12.14 -5.66
C TYR A 137 -1.11 13.02 -6.50
N ASN A 138 -1.56 13.38 -7.72
CA ASN A 138 -0.83 14.33 -8.55
C ASN A 138 -1.05 15.78 -8.06
N ALA A 139 -0.40 16.75 -8.73
CA ALA A 139 -0.52 18.17 -8.38
C ALA A 139 -1.94 18.75 -8.53
N ALA A 140 -2.82 18.09 -9.28
CA ALA A 140 -4.23 18.46 -9.40
C ALA A 140 -5.12 17.81 -8.31
N GLY A 141 -4.53 17.07 -7.36
CA GLY A 141 -5.27 16.36 -6.32
C GLY A 141 -6.01 15.11 -6.82
N GLN A 142 -5.66 14.62 -8.00
CA GLN A 142 -6.26 13.41 -8.57
C GLN A 142 -5.55 12.17 -8.02
N PRO A 143 -6.29 11.18 -7.45
CA PRO A 143 -5.73 9.94 -6.94
C PRO A 143 -5.42 8.94 -8.06
N PHE A 144 -4.29 8.25 -7.93
CA PHE A 144 -3.89 7.12 -8.76
C PHE A 144 -3.57 5.94 -7.85
N ALA A 145 -4.34 4.86 -7.93
CA ALA A 145 -4.02 3.62 -7.24
C ALA A 145 -2.81 2.97 -7.93
N TYR A 146 -1.81 2.58 -7.16
CA TYR A 146 -0.60 1.98 -7.72
C TYR A 146 -0.26 0.63 -7.08
N ASP A 147 -0.82 0.32 -5.91
CA ASP A 147 -0.60 -0.95 -5.23
C ASP A 147 -1.83 -1.43 -4.48
N LEU A 148 -2.01 -2.76 -4.44
CA LEU A 148 -3.02 -3.44 -3.64
C LEU A 148 -2.33 -4.59 -2.90
N ASN A 149 -2.38 -4.57 -1.58
CA ASN A 149 -1.71 -5.52 -0.72
C ASN A 149 -2.73 -6.28 0.14
N THR A 150 -2.82 -7.61 -0.07
CA THR A 150 -3.71 -8.49 0.70
C THR A 150 -3.05 -9.06 1.97
N ASN A 151 -1.76 -8.76 2.19
CA ASN A 151 -1.04 -9.09 3.42
C ASN A 151 -0.57 -7.79 4.07
N THR A 152 -1.53 -7.00 4.53
CA THR A 152 -1.29 -5.68 5.10
C THR A 152 -0.71 -5.76 6.51
N ASN A 153 0.17 -4.82 6.84
CA ASN A 153 0.70 -4.61 8.18
C ASN A 153 0.23 -3.25 8.70
N TYR A 154 -0.14 -3.19 9.96
CA TYR A 154 -0.57 -1.97 10.63
C TYR A 154 0.61 -1.36 11.40
N ASN A 155 0.60 -0.03 11.57
CA ASN A 155 1.61 0.67 12.35
C ASN A 155 1.08 0.93 13.76
N ASP A 156 1.62 0.22 14.75
CA ASP A 156 1.14 0.26 16.13
C ASP A 156 1.20 1.66 16.75
N ASP A 157 2.27 2.44 16.48
CA ASP A 157 2.41 3.80 17.02
C ASP A 157 1.34 4.75 16.46
N ALA A 158 1.10 4.70 15.15
CA ALA A 158 0.08 5.53 14.51
C ALA A 158 -1.33 5.12 14.97
N GLU A 159 -1.58 3.80 15.13
CA GLU A 159 -2.84 3.28 15.63
C GLU A 159 -3.08 3.68 17.10
N GLN A 160 -2.07 3.60 17.95
CA GLN A 160 -2.16 4.02 19.35
C GLN A 160 -2.49 5.51 19.47
N GLN A 161 -1.85 6.35 18.67
CA GLN A 161 -2.12 7.80 18.64
C GLN A 161 -3.55 8.13 18.20
N ALA A 162 -4.08 7.36 17.25
CA ALA A 162 -5.44 7.53 16.73
C ALA A 162 -6.52 6.83 17.58
N GLY A 163 -6.14 5.94 18.50
CA GLY A 163 -7.07 5.10 19.26
C GLY A 163 -7.82 4.08 18.40
N ILE A 164 -7.19 3.61 17.32
CA ILE A 164 -7.73 2.62 16.37
C ILE A 164 -6.77 1.43 16.33
N TYR A 165 -7.31 0.20 16.32
CA TYR A 165 -6.50 -1.01 16.42
C TYR A 165 -6.90 -2.02 15.34
N GLY A 166 -6.15 -2.07 14.22
CA GLY A 166 -6.43 -2.90 13.06
C GLY A 166 -6.38 -4.39 13.37
N MET A 167 -5.37 -4.83 14.12
CA MET A 167 -5.26 -6.25 14.49
C MET A 167 -6.43 -6.73 15.37
N GLN A 168 -6.95 -5.88 16.25
CA GLN A 168 -8.15 -6.21 17.03
C GLN A 168 -9.40 -6.30 16.15
N ARG A 169 -9.54 -5.39 15.20
CA ARG A 169 -10.65 -5.42 14.22
C ARG A 169 -10.56 -6.64 13.32
N LEU A 170 -9.36 -7.00 12.87
CA LEU A 170 -9.12 -8.21 12.10
C LEU A 170 -9.48 -9.47 12.88
N ALA A 171 -9.02 -9.58 14.14
CA ALA A 171 -9.36 -10.70 15.02
C ALA A 171 -10.88 -10.83 15.23
N HIS A 172 -11.56 -9.70 15.44
CA HIS A 172 -13.02 -9.67 15.57
C HIS A 172 -13.71 -10.15 14.29
N PHE A 173 -13.30 -9.64 13.12
CA PHE A 173 -13.82 -10.05 11.82
C PHE A 173 -13.65 -11.56 11.60
N LEU A 174 -12.46 -12.11 11.83
CA LEU A 174 -12.19 -13.55 11.70
C LEU A 174 -13.02 -14.38 12.67
N GLY A 175 -13.22 -13.91 13.90
CA GLY A 175 -14.10 -14.54 14.89
C GLY A 175 -15.55 -14.61 14.43
N GLN A 176 -16.07 -13.57 13.80
CA GLN A 176 -17.41 -13.56 13.21
C GLN A 176 -17.53 -14.55 12.06
N GLN A 177 -16.53 -14.60 11.15
CA GLN A 177 -16.50 -15.56 10.05
C GLN A 177 -16.52 -17.01 10.55
N LEU A 178 -15.67 -17.31 11.57
CA LEU A 178 -15.61 -18.64 12.18
C LEU A 178 -16.95 -19.04 12.81
N SER A 179 -17.63 -18.12 13.49
CA SER A 179 -18.93 -18.37 14.11
C SER A 179 -20.03 -18.65 13.07
N SER A 180 -19.99 -17.92 11.95
CA SER A 180 -20.92 -18.15 10.83
C SER A 180 -20.75 -19.54 10.21
N LEU A 181 -19.50 -19.99 10.03
CA LEU A 181 -19.21 -21.34 9.51
C LEU A 181 -19.69 -22.45 10.45
N LYS A 182 -19.53 -22.30 11.77
CA LYS A 182 -20.01 -23.28 12.76
C LYS A 182 -21.52 -23.45 12.71
N ASN A 183 -22.28 -22.38 12.46
CA ASN A 183 -23.74 -22.43 12.34
C ASN A 183 -24.20 -23.16 11.05
N ILE A 184 -23.38 -23.14 9.99
CA ILE A 184 -23.68 -23.85 8.73
C ILE A 184 -23.43 -25.37 8.85
N VAL A 185 -22.42 -25.77 9.64
CA VAL A 185 -22.03 -27.19 9.82
C VAL A 185 -22.92 -27.90 10.84
N SER A 186 -23.71 -27.18 11.63
CA SER A 186 -24.58 -27.71 12.68
C SER A 186 -26.00 -28.00 12.21
N VAL A 187 -26.27 -27.94 10.89
CA VAL A 187 -27.51 -28.33 10.21
C VAL A 187 -27.23 -29.59 9.37
#